data_5bed65f577bdfb40655f0c57ada05370
#
_entry.id   5bed65f577bdfb40655f0c57ada05370
#
_cell.length_a   1.000
_cell.length_b   1.000
_cell.length_c   1.000
_cell.angle_alpha   90.00
_cell.angle_beta   90.00
_cell.angle_gamma   90.00
#
_symmetry.space_group_name_H-M   'P 1'
#
loop_
_entity.id
_entity.type
_entity.pdbx_description
1 polymer ?
#
loop_
_entity_poly.entity_id
_entity_poly.type
_entity_poly.pdbx_seq_one_letter_code
_entity_poly.pdbx_strand_id
1 'polypeptide(L)'
;MRPIALAPIVALVAAGTAIQARQSADSAPYKVLKTARVGGEGGWDYIYADSAGRRLYIPRRSVPAAAATDARPSTEAIAARLTVFNLDTLAPVGEIDGVAGNGAAVDPKSGHGFTSSKPVSMFDTKTLKLLKTIDVGAVVPDGIVFDGFNDRVYVFSHPTKDATVIDSKDGTVLGRIDLGGVPEQGVPDGNGKLYVVMQDAEGSVTVVDVKTMKATAHYPLGDRGGCNGLALDVKNSVLFAACARSGNPPANPPRPMMVILSAADGKIFTALPLAGGSDGAAFNPTTREAFSTHGNGTLTIVKETTPTTFEVEQNLQTMNGARTITFDGATSHIFTMSDERGPAPPPPPGGGRAARGAAIPGSFTILMIGR
;
A
#
# COMPACT_ATOMS: atom_id res chain seq x y z
N MET A 1 50.14 27.68 -75.34
CA MET A 1 49.47 28.33 -74.18
C MET A 1 48.09 27.69 -73.97
N ARG A 2 47.94 26.89 -72.97
CA ARG A 2 46.66 26.20 -72.62
C ARG A 2 46.06 26.98 -71.41
N PRO A 3 44.77 27.25 -71.37
CA PRO A 3 44.14 27.91 -70.21
C PRO A 3 43.82 26.86 -69.15
N ILE A 4 44.13 27.22 -67.89
CA ILE A 4 43.82 26.44 -66.69
C ILE A 4 42.38 26.80 -66.29
N ALA A 5 41.52 25.77 -66.24
CA ALA A 5 40.14 25.91 -65.73
C ALA A 5 40.16 25.77 -64.21
N LEU A 6 39.70 26.80 -63.50
CA LEU A 6 39.36 26.73 -62.06
C LEU A 6 37.97 26.11 -61.88
N ALA A 7 37.92 25.03 -61.12
CA ALA A 7 36.69 24.46 -60.64
C ALA A 7 36.29 25.13 -59.29
N PRO A 8 35.01 25.41 -59.08
CA PRO A 8 34.56 25.95 -57.79
C PRO A 8 34.38 24.83 -56.77
N ILE A 9 34.94 25.03 -55.58
CA ILE A 9 34.73 24.16 -54.40
C ILE A 9 33.39 24.57 -53.80
N VAL A 10 32.39 23.66 -53.88
CA VAL A 10 31.12 23.79 -53.18
C VAL A 10 31.32 23.23 -51.75
N ALA A 11 31.32 24.14 -50.78
CA ALA A 11 31.34 23.76 -49.37
C ALA A 11 29.91 23.34 -48.94
N LEU A 12 29.68 22.04 -48.68
CA LEU A 12 28.47 21.51 -48.05
C LEU A 12 28.50 21.87 -46.56
N VAL A 13 27.67 22.81 -46.13
CA VAL A 13 27.37 23.05 -44.72
C VAL A 13 26.35 22.02 -44.27
N ALA A 14 26.78 20.98 -43.55
CA ALA A 14 25.91 20.02 -42.89
C ALA A 14 25.31 20.71 -41.64
N ALA A 15 24.06 21.17 -41.73
CA ALA A 15 23.28 21.59 -40.59
C ALA A 15 22.88 20.37 -39.80
N GLY A 16 23.65 20.06 -38.74
CA GLY A 16 23.30 19.08 -37.73
C GLY A 16 22.12 19.59 -36.91
N THR A 17 20.90 19.13 -37.19
CA THR A 17 19.76 19.29 -36.31
C THR A 17 19.98 18.41 -35.07
N ALA A 18 20.37 19.05 -33.97
CA ALA A 18 20.36 18.42 -32.66
C ALA A 18 18.89 18.10 -32.30
N ILE A 19 18.52 16.82 -32.45
CA ILE A 19 17.27 16.30 -31.90
C ILE A 19 17.50 16.22 -30.38
N GLN A 20 17.10 17.27 -29.68
CA GLN A 20 16.88 17.19 -28.22
C GLN A 20 15.69 16.26 -28.02
N ALA A 21 15.97 15.01 -27.65
CA ALA A 21 14.96 14.09 -27.15
C ALA A 21 14.29 14.78 -25.95
N ARG A 22 13.04 15.23 -26.12
CA ARG A 22 12.18 15.59 -25.00
C ARG A 22 12.02 14.31 -24.18
N GLN A 23 12.71 14.22 -23.04
CA GLN A 23 12.40 13.22 -22.02
C GLN A 23 10.90 13.36 -21.74
N SER A 24 10.12 12.31 -21.99
CA SER A 24 8.71 12.29 -21.65
C SER A 24 8.58 12.50 -20.14
N ALA A 25 7.52 13.12 -19.67
CA ALA A 25 7.26 13.28 -18.24
C ALA A 25 7.27 11.93 -17.50
N ASP A 26 6.95 10.84 -18.19
CA ASP A 26 6.98 9.46 -17.69
C ASP A 26 8.39 8.91 -17.44
N SER A 27 9.44 9.57 -17.87
CA SER A 27 10.84 9.16 -17.64
C SER A 27 11.53 9.94 -16.51
N ALA A 28 10.87 10.94 -15.92
CA ALA A 28 11.42 11.66 -14.79
C ALA A 28 11.40 10.76 -13.53
N PRO A 29 12.43 10.84 -12.64
CA PRO A 29 12.44 10.04 -11.42
C PRO A 29 11.32 10.45 -10.46
N TYR A 30 10.81 9.48 -9.72
CA TYR A 30 9.87 9.73 -8.63
C TYR A 30 10.53 10.56 -7.53
N LYS A 31 9.75 11.45 -6.94
CA LYS A 31 10.16 12.32 -5.83
C LYS A 31 8.99 12.59 -4.89
N VAL A 32 9.29 13.05 -3.69
CA VAL A 32 8.27 13.60 -2.80
C VAL A 32 7.83 14.94 -3.36
N LEU A 33 6.57 15.01 -3.82
CA LEU A 33 5.97 16.22 -4.39
C LEU A 33 5.45 17.16 -3.31
N LYS A 34 4.90 16.57 -2.25
CA LYS A 34 4.30 17.31 -1.14
C LYS A 34 4.43 16.55 0.17
N THR A 35 4.66 17.30 1.21
CA THR A 35 4.69 16.83 2.59
C THR A 35 3.71 17.67 3.41
N ALA A 36 2.79 17.03 4.12
CA ALA A 36 1.84 17.69 5.00
C ALA A 36 1.98 17.15 6.42
N ARG A 37 2.50 17.96 7.33
CA ARG A 37 2.52 17.67 8.76
C ARG A 37 1.15 17.99 9.33
N VAL A 38 0.31 16.98 9.46
CA VAL A 38 -1.10 17.12 9.86
C VAL A 38 -1.32 16.91 11.35
N GLY A 39 -0.31 16.41 12.05
CA GLY A 39 -0.36 16.20 13.49
C GLY A 39 -1.36 15.14 13.92
N GLY A 40 -1.79 15.26 15.17
CA GLY A 40 -2.71 14.32 15.82
C GLY A 40 -1.98 13.06 16.31
N GLU A 41 -2.44 12.55 17.45
CA GLU A 41 -1.90 11.37 18.10
C GLU A 41 -2.69 10.12 17.68
N GLY A 42 -2.16 8.95 18.00
CA GLY A 42 -2.76 7.63 17.74
C GLY A 42 -2.02 6.85 16.68
N GLY A 43 -1.87 5.56 16.91
CA GLY A 43 -1.27 4.63 15.96
C GLY A 43 -2.09 4.54 14.68
N TRP A 44 -1.46 4.08 13.64
CA TRP A 44 -2.04 3.91 12.29
C TRP A 44 -1.51 2.62 11.66
N ASP A 45 -2.16 2.18 10.60
CA ASP A 45 -1.71 1.05 9.79
C ASP A 45 -1.90 1.34 8.31
N TYR A 46 -3.00 0.89 7.69
CA TYR A 46 -3.26 1.16 6.28
C TYR A 46 -3.70 2.60 6.03
N ILE A 47 -3.47 3.05 4.82
CA ILE A 47 -3.94 4.32 4.25
C ILE A 47 -4.74 4.02 2.99
N TYR A 48 -5.84 4.72 2.74
CA TYR A 48 -6.70 4.46 1.60
C TYR A 48 -7.01 5.73 0.80
N ALA A 49 -6.71 5.72 -0.50
CA ALA A 49 -7.05 6.78 -1.45
C ALA A 49 -8.36 6.44 -2.18
N ASP A 50 -9.39 7.21 -1.94
CA ASP A 50 -10.61 7.24 -2.73
C ASP A 50 -10.42 8.21 -3.90
N SER A 51 -10.01 7.69 -5.04
CA SER A 51 -9.77 8.47 -6.25
C SER A 51 -11.04 9.15 -6.77
N ALA A 52 -12.21 8.52 -6.62
CA ALA A 52 -13.50 9.05 -7.07
C ALA A 52 -13.99 10.20 -6.18
N GLY A 53 -13.96 10.02 -4.88
CA GLY A 53 -14.38 11.02 -3.89
C GLY A 53 -13.32 12.07 -3.58
N ARG A 54 -12.09 11.95 -4.13
CA ARG A 54 -10.92 12.81 -3.86
C ARG A 54 -10.60 12.92 -2.38
N ARG A 55 -10.63 11.78 -1.65
CA ARG A 55 -10.40 11.71 -0.22
C ARG A 55 -9.34 10.68 0.14
N LEU A 56 -8.58 10.99 1.17
CA LEU A 56 -7.58 10.11 1.78
C LEU A 56 -8.05 9.77 3.19
N TYR A 57 -8.25 8.47 3.45
CA TYR A 57 -8.75 7.96 4.72
C TYR A 57 -7.63 7.32 5.51
N ILE A 58 -7.47 7.73 6.78
CA ILE A 58 -6.45 7.21 7.68
C ILE A 58 -7.07 6.91 9.04
N PRO A 59 -7.33 5.65 9.38
CA PRO A 59 -7.75 5.26 10.71
C PRO A 59 -6.65 5.54 11.74
N ARG A 60 -7.05 6.11 12.88
CA ARG A 60 -6.16 6.42 14.01
C ARG A 60 -6.63 5.67 15.25
N ARG A 61 -5.73 4.89 15.83
CA ARG A 61 -6.02 4.12 17.05
C ARG A 61 -6.12 5.05 18.26
N SER A 62 -6.87 4.65 19.28
CA SER A 62 -6.94 5.37 20.55
C SER A 62 -5.56 5.45 21.22
N VAL A 63 -5.39 6.50 22.00
CA VAL A 63 -4.23 6.67 22.90
C VAL A 63 -4.78 6.68 24.32
N PRO A 64 -4.33 5.79 25.20
CA PRO A 64 -4.74 5.82 26.61
C PRO A 64 -4.19 7.07 27.31
N ALA A 65 -4.89 7.53 28.34
CA ALA A 65 -4.37 8.56 29.23
C ALA A 65 -3.05 8.08 29.87
N ALA A 66 -2.12 8.99 30.02
CA ALA A 66 -0.87 8.70 30.72
C ALA A 66 -0.70 9.68 31.89
N ALA A 67 -0.32 9.15 33.07
CA ALA A 67 0.03 9.97 34.21
C ALA A 67 1.32 10.76 33.96
N ALA A 68 1.49 11.90 34.62
CA ALA A 68 2.75 12.63 34.59
C ALA A 68 3.88 11.79 35.16
N THR A 69 5.07 11.95 34.55
CA THR A 69 6.34 11.42 35.07
C THR A 69 7.33 12.58 35.14
N ASP A 70 8.48 12.37 35.81
CA ASP A 70 9.55 13.39 35.88
C ASP A 70 10.01 13.87 34.51
N ALA A 71 9.82 13.03 33.47
CA ALA A 71 10.24 13.32 32.09
C ALA A 71 9.11 13.74 31.15
N ARG A 72 7.82 13.64 31.57
CA ARG A 72 6.66 13.94 30.72
C ARG A 72 5.46 14.47 31.52
N PRO A 73 4.76 15.48 30.99
CA PRO A 73 3.45 15.87 31.55
C PRO A 73 2.42 14.74 31.37
N SER A 74 1.35 14.80 32.16
CA SER A 74 0.17 13.94 31.94
C SER A 74 -0.44 14.22 30.57
N THR A 75 -0.96 13.17 29.94
CA THR A 75 -1.73 13.30 28.69
C THR A 75 -3.12 12.73 28.89
N GLU A 76 -4.12 13.39 28.33
CA GLU A 76 -5.49 12.86 28.28
C GLU A 76 -5.62 11.72 27.29
N ALA A 77 -6.65 10.90 27.49
CA ALA A 77 -6.99 9.86 26.53
C ALA A 77 -7.50 10.49 25.22
N ILE A 78 -7.05 9.94 24.09
CA ILE A 78 -7.55 10.32 22.78
C ILE A 78 -8.34 9.15 22.20
N ALA A 79 -9.58 9.38 21.82
CA ALA A 79 -10.43 8.37 21.21
C ALA A 79 -9.89 7.95 19.83
N ALA A 80 -10.19 6.71 19.45
CA ALA A 80 -9.97 6.27 18.08
C ALA A 80 -10.86 7.07 17.12
N ARG A 81 -10.37 7.31 15.90
CA ARG A 81 -11.09 8.08 14.89
C ARG A 81 -10.63 7.73 13.48
N LEU A 82 -11.47 7.98 12.50
CA LEU A 82 -11.09 7.99 11.11
C LEU A 82 -10.84 9.43 10.66
N THR A 83 -9.60 9.75 10.32
CA THR A 83 -9.23 11.08 9.79
C THR A 83 -9.32 11.09 8.28
N VAL A 84 -9.84 12.17 7.72
CA VAL A 84 -10.09 12.32 6.28
C VAL A 84 -9.43 13.59 5.76
N PHE A 85 -8.65 13.45 4.70
CA PHE A 85 -7.94 14.55 4.04
C PHE A 85 -8.37 14.66 2.58
N ASN A 86 -8.23 15.84 2.02
CA ASN A 86 -8.40 16.05 0.59
C ASN A 86 -7.19 15.45 -0.15
N LEU A 87 -7.44 14.61 -1.14
CA LEU A 87 -6.40 13.84 -1.84
C LEU A 87 -5.43 14.73 -2.65
N ASP A 88 -5.88 15.88 -3.15
CA ASP A 88 -5.06 16.79 -3.96
C ASP A 88 -4.24 17.77 -3.09
N THR A 89 -4.85 18.26 -2.01
CA THR A 89 -4.26 19.31 -1.19
C THR A 89 -3.64 18.82 0.11
N LEU A 90 -3.96 17.60 0.54
CA LEU A 90 -3.67 17.04 1.86
C LEU A 90 -4.23 17.89 3.04
N ALA A 91 -5.14 18.80 2.75
CA ALA A 91 -5.84 19.56 3.78
C ALA A 91 -6.84 18.68 4.52
N PRO A 92 -7.04 18.86 5.83
CA PRO A 92 -8.08 18.17 6.58
C PRO A 92 -9.46 18.45 5.98
N VAL A 93 -10.28 17.41 5.81
CA VAL A 93 -11.70 17.50 5.41
C VAL A 93 -12.60 17.33 6.62
N GLY A 94 -12.23 16.43 7.52
CA GLY A 94 -12.97 16.12 8.74
C GLY A 94 -12.48 14.83 9.37
N GLU A 95 -13.20 14.40 10.39
CA GLU A 95 -12.96 13.12 11.07
C GLU A 95 -14.27 12.50 11.53
N ILE A 96 -14.26 11.21 11.79
CA ILE A 96 -15.39 10.47 12.35
C ILE A 96 -14.91 9.90 13.70
N ASP A 97 -15.41 10.49 14.78
CA ASP A 97 -15.07 10.10 16.13
C ASP A 97 -15.60 8.69 16.47
N GLY A 98 -14.86 7.99 17.31
CA GLY A 98 -15.22 6.65 17.77
C GLY A 98 -15.07 5.55 16.72
N VAL A 99 -14.70 5.89 15.50
CA VAL A 99 -14.44 4.93 14.43
C VAL A 99 -12.98 4.49 14.49
N ALA A 100 -12.75 3.29 15.02
CA ALA A 100 -11.44 2.66 15.04
C ALA A 100 -11.15 1.95 13.70
N GLY A 101 -9.99 1.30 13.61
CA GLY A 101 -9.65 0.38 12.53
C GLY A 101 -8.17 0.40 12.18
N ASN A 102 -7.77 -0.60 11.39
CA ASN A 102 -6.45 -0.67 10.80
C ASN A 102 -6.48 -0.09 9.37
N GLY A 103 -7.52 -0.38 8.60
CA GLY A 103 -7.70 0.07 7.24
C GLY A 103 -9.08 0.63 6.96
N ALA A 104 -9.25 1.20 5.77
CA ALA A 104 -10.51 1.67 5.23
C ALA A 104 -10.70 1.19 3.78
N ALA A 105 -11.96 1.06 3.35
CA ALA A 105 -12.33 0.81 1.97
C ALA A 105 -13.63 1.58 1.66
N VAL A 106 -13.82 1.98 0.41
CA VAL A 106 -15.00 2.76 -0.02
C VAL A 106 -15.66 2.07 -1.21
N ASP A 107 -16.98 1.97 -1.15
CA ASP A 107 -17.83 1.69 -2.30
C ASP A 107 -18.28 3.03 -2.92
N PRO A 108 -17.73 3.44 -4.07
CA PRO A 108 -18.10 4.70 -4.69
C PRO A 108 -19.51 4.73 -5.27
N LYS A 109 -20.15 3.56 -5.48
CA LYS A 109 -21.51 3.47 -6.02
C LYS A 109 -22.55 3.77 -4.95
N SER A 110 -22.41 3.17 -3.78
CA SER A 110 -23.32 3.40 -2.64
C SER A 110 -22.99 4.67 -1.86
N GLY A 111 -21.74 5.15 -1.93
CA GLY A 111 -21.22 6.23 -1.09
C GLY A 111 -20.93 5.77 0.33
N HIS A 112 -20.82 4.48 0.57
CA HIS A 112 -20.50 3.92 1.87
C HIS A 112 -19.00 3.63 2.00
N GLY A 113 -18.44 3.96 3.15
CA GLY A 113 -17.11 3.57 3.56
C GLY A 113 -17.14 2.60 4.73
N PHE A 114 -16.08 1.81 4.86
CA PHE A 114 -15.93 0.80 5.90
C PHE A 114 -14.55 0.90 6.52
N THR A 115 -14.44 0.57 7.82
CA THR A 115 -13.13 0.40 8.47
C THR A 115 -13.00 -0.99 9.06
N SER A 116 -11.79 -1.56 8.98
CA SER A 116 -11.47 -2.85 9.59
C SER A 116 -11.29 -2.72 11.10
N SER A 117 -12.37 -2.38 11.79
CA SER A 117 -12.48 -2.27 13.25
C SER A 117 -13.27 -3.44 13.83
N LYS A 118 -13.30 -3.54 15.15
CA LYS A 118 -14.15 -4.49 15.85
C LYS A 118 -15.05 -3.75 16.85
N PRO A 119 -16.35 -3.65 16.55
CA PRO A 119 -17.05 -4.05 15.31
C PRO A 119 -16.59 -3.27 14.08
N VAL A 120 -16.82 -3.78 12.87
CA VAL A 120 -16.58 -3.06 11.62
C VAL A 120 -17.50 -1.84 11.58
N SER A 121 -16.96 -0.68 11.24
CA SER A 121 -17.76 0.53 11.12
C SER A 121 -18.11 0.79 9.66
N MET A 122 -19.39 1.11 9.40
CA MET A 122 -19.91 1.57 8.12
C MET A 122 -20.27 3.05 8.24
N PHE A 123 -19.76 3.88 7.34
CA PHE A 123 -19.97 5.33 7.38
C PHE A 123 -20.37 5.89 6.00
N ASP A 124 -21.01 7.05 6.00
CA ASP A 124 -21.33 7.80 4.79
C ASP A 124 -20.13 8.66 4.38
N THR A 125 -19.64 8.46 3.15
CA THR A 125 -18.43 9.14 2.65
C THR A 125 -18.64 10.63 2.42
N LYS A 126 -19.85 11.08 2.16
CA LYS A 126 -20.17 12.49 1.89
C LYS A 126 -20.30 13.30 3.17
N THR A 127 -21.06 12.78 4.12
CA THR A 127 -21.37 13.48 5.38
C THR A 127 -20.38 13.19 6.50
N LEU A 128 -19.53 12.18 6.35
CA LEU A 128 -18.58 11.69 7.35
C LEU A 128 -19.29 11.32 8.67
N LYS A 129 -20.42 10.63 8.55
CA LYS A 129 -21.17 10.15 9.72
C LYS A 129 -21.14 8.64 9.79
N LEU A 130 -20.95 8.11 10.99
CA LEU A 130 -21.14 6.68 11.25
C LEU A 130 -22.62 6.33 10.97
N LEU A 131 -22.82 5.34 10.10
CA LEU A 131 -24.15 4.81 9.77
C LEU A 131 -24.54 3.67 10.70
N LYS A 132 -23.63 2.72 10.86
CA LYS A 132 -23.81 1.58 11.78
C LYS A 132 -22.50 0.87 12.07
N THR A 133 -22.52 0.03 13.10
CA THR A 133 -21.48 -0.95 13.39
C THR A 133 -21.97 -2.34 12.98
N ILE A 134 -21.05 -3.18 12.49
CA ILE A 134 -21.33 -4.50 11.97
C ILE A 134 -20.55 -5.50 12.83
N ASP A 135 -21.25 -6.37 13.53
CA ASP A 135 -20.61 -7.44 14.29
C ASP A 135 -20.05 -8.50 13.35
N VAL A 136 -18.76 -8.69 13.42
CA VAL A 136 -18.03 -9.70 12.63
C VAL A 136 -17.57 -10.89 13.49
N GLY A 137 -18.03 -10.97 14.73
CA GLY A 137 -17.77 -12.07 15.66
C GLY A 137 -16.35 -12.03 16.26
N ALA A 138 -15.74 -13.22 16.45
CA ALA A 138 -14.49 -13.38 17.19
C ALA A 138 -13.21 -13.00 16.41
N VAL A 139 -13.31 -12.29 15.31
CA VAL A 139 -12.18 -11.89 14.48
C VAL A 139 -11.41 -10.71 15.07
N VAL A 140 -10.17 -10.53 14.63
CA VAL A 140 -9.39 -9.32 14.82
C VAL A 140 -9.13 -8.73 13.43
N PRO A 141 -9.99 -7.80 12.97
CA PRO A 141 -9.89 -7.22 11.64
C PRO A 141 -8.56 -6.49 11.44
N ASP A 142 -7.96 -6.68 10.26
CA ASP A 142 -6.73 -6.04 9.85
C ASP A 142 -6.88 -5.40 8.48
N GLY A 143 -6.47 -6.07 7.40
CA GLY A 143 -6.67 -5.57 6.04
C GLY A 143 -8.15 -5.54 5.65
N ILE A 144 -8.48 -4.66 4.71
CA ILE A 144 -9.84 -4.50 4.16
C ILE A 144 -9.76 -4.08 2.70
N VAL A 145 -10.63 -4.63 1.86
CA VAL A 145 -10.71 -4.26 0.45
C VAL A 145 -12.17 -4.29 -0.04
N PHE A 146 -12.52 -3.36 -0.91
CA PHE A 146 -13.77 -3.35 -1.66
C PHE A 146 -13.54 -3.95 -3.05
N ASP A 147 -14.44 -4.83 -3.48
CA ASP A 147 -14.48 -5.38 -4.83
C ASP A 147 -15.73 -4.87 -5.58
N GLY A 148 -15.50 -4.00 -6.56
CA GLY A 148 -16.56 -3.43 -7.39
C GLY A 148 -17.19 -4.40 -8.40
N PHE A 149 -16.67 -5.63 -8.53
CA PHE A 149 -17.28 -6.67 -9.37
C PHE A 149 -18.60 -7.18 -8.79
N ASN A 150 -18.66 -7.30 -7.47
CA ASN A 150 -19.82 -7.86 -6.78
C ASN A 150 -20.35 -6.99 -5.63
N ASP A 151 -19.83 -5.75 -5.52
CA ASP A 151 -20.21 -4.76 -4.52
C ASP A 151 -20.07 -5.31 -3.08
N ARG A 152 -18.92 -5.95 -2.80
CA ARG A 152 -18.62 -6.55 -1.50
C ARG A 152 -17.35 -5.98 -0.88
N VAL A 153 -17.36 -5.96 0.44
CA VAL A 153 -16.18 -5.64 1.27
C VAL A 153 -15.68 -6.92 1.90
N TYR A 154 -14.36 -7.13 1.81
CA TYR A 154 -13.66 -8.26 2.42
C TYR A 154 -12.79 -7.74 3.55
N VAL A 155 -13.02 -8.23 4.75
CA VAL A 155 -12.30 -7.86 5.98
C VAL A 155 -11.47 -9.04 6.43
N PHE A 156 -10.15 -8.90 6.40
CA PHE A 156 -9.21 -9.97 6.72
C PHE A 156 -8.94 -10.06 8.22
N SER A 157 -8.71 -11.27 8.71
CA SER A 157 -8.40 -11.52 10.11
C SER A 157 -7.23 -12.50 10.28
N HIS A 158 -6.18 -12.05 10.95
CA HIS A 158 -5.00 -12.86 11.22
C HIS A 158 -5.30 -14.09 12.08
N PRO A 159 -5.93 -13.97 13.28
CA PRO A 159 -6.11 -15.12 14.17
C PRO A 159 -7.03 -16.21 13.61
N THR A 160 -8.04 -15.82 12.84
CA THR A 160 -9.01 -16.75 12.27
C THR A 160 -8.67 -17.19 10.86
N LYS A 161 -7.65 -16.56 10.23
CA LYS A 161 -7.15 -16.89 8.90
C LYS A 161 -8.23 -16.87 7.82
N ASP A 162 -9.15 -15.94 7.93
CA ASP A 162 -10.32 -15.84 7.07
C ASP A 162 -10.55 -14.41 6.55
N ALA A 163 -11.46 -14.29 5.61
CA ALA A 163 -12.07 -13.05 5.20
C ALA A 163 -13.56 -13.06 5.57
N THR A 164 -14.02 -12.07 6.32
CA THR A 164 -15.45 -11.79 6.48
C THR A 164 -15.93 -11.01 5.27
N VAL A 165 -17.03 -11.46 4.64
CA VAL A 165 -17.62 -10.86 3.44
C VAL A 165 -18.85 -10.07 3.83
N ILE A 166 -18.90 -8.80 3.45
CA ILE A 166 -19.95 -7.84 3.80
C ILE A 166 -20.53 -7.25 2.50
N ASP A 167 -21.85 -7.17 2.40
CA ASP A 167 -22.53 -6.42 1.35
C ASP A 167 -22.32 -4.92 1.57
N SER A 168 -21.75 -4.22 0.59
CA SER A 168 -21.42 -2.80 0.72
C SER A 168 -22.63 -1.88 0.74
N LYS A 169 -23.77 -2.34 0.25
CA LYS A 169 -25.01 -1.55 0.17
C LYS A 169 -25.64 -1.34 1.55
N ASP A 170 -25.68 -2.38 2.35
CA ASP A 170 -26.40 -2.34 3.63
C ASP A 170 -25.61 -2.86 4.83
N GLY A 171 -24.38 -3.37 4.60
CA GLY A 171 -23.51 -3.92 5.64
C GLY A 171 -23.95 -5.27 6.18
N THR A 172 -24.73 -6.03 5.43
CA THR A 172 -25.08 -7.42 5.79
C THR A 172 -23.87 -8.31 5.70
N VAL A 173 -23.57 -9.10 6.74
CA VAL A 173 -22.53 -10.14 6.70
C VAL A 173 -23.03 -11.31 5.87
N LEU A 174 -22.39 -11.57 4.73
CA LEU A 174 -22.77 -12.63 3.79
C LEU A 174 -22.15 -13.98 4.14
N GLY A 175 -21.04 -13.99 4.87
CA GLY A 175 -20.34 -15.20 5.28
C GLY A 175 -18.84 -14.99 5.49
N ARG A 176 -18.12 -16.10 5.53
CA ARG A 176 -16.66 -16.11 5.69
C ARG A 176 -16.00 -17.02 4.67
N ILE A 177 -14.76 -16.71 4.34
CA ILE A 177 -13.91 -17.48 3.44
C ILE A 177 -12.66 -17.88 4.21
N ASP A 178 -12.44 -19.17 4.42
CA ASP A 178 -11.16 -19.68 4.91
C ASP A 178 -10.06 -19.43 3.87
N LEU A 179 -9.01 -18.72 4.26
CA LEU A 179 -7.90 -18.32 3.38
C LEU A 179 -6.68 -19.24 3.52
N GLY A 180 -6.69 -20.18 4.49
CA GLY A 180 -5.65 -21.17 4.68
C GLY A 180 -4.33 -20.65 5.28
N GLY A 181 -4.20 -19.35 5.54
CA GLY A 181 -3.00 -18.72 6.09
C GLY A 181 -3.32 -17.36 6.71
N VAL A 182 -2.31 -16.68 7.23
CA VAL A 182 -2.44 -15.35 7.86
C VAL A 182 -2.53 -14.28 6.76
N PRO A 183 -3.75 -13.73 6.48
CA PRO A 183 -3.95 -12.80 5.36
C PRO A 183 -3.43 -11.40 5.68
N GLU A 184 -2.88 -10.74 4.67
CA GLU A 184 -2.48 -9.34 4.72
C GLU A 184 -3.21 -8.53 3.64
N GLN A 185 -2.50 -8.00 2.65
CA GLN A 185 -3.12 -7.21 1.59
C GLN A 185 -3.84 -8.08 0.56
N GLY A 186 -5.06 -7.68 0.20
CA GLY A 186 -5.83 -8.27 -0.89
C GLY A 186 -6.02 -7.32 -2.06
N VAL A 187 -6.04 -7.87 -3.28
CA VAL A 187 -6.29 -7.13 -4.52
C VAL A 187 -7.31 -7.87 -5.40
N PRO A 188 -8.47 -7.29 -5.70
CA PRO A 188 -9.44 -7.85 -6.63
C PRO A 188 -8.98 -7.61 -8.09
N ASP A 189 -9.33 -8.54 -8.99
CA ASP A 189 -9.07 -8.38 -10.43
C ASP A 189 -10.21 -7.66 -11.17
N GLY A 190 -11.31 -7.38 -10.49
CA GLY A 190 -12.51 -6.82 -11.10
C GLY A 190 -13.26 -7.76 -12.04
N ASN A 191 -12.89 -9.05 -12.10
CA ASN A 191 -13.46 -10.08 -12.99
C ASN A 191 -13.94 -11.34 -12.25
N GLY A 192 -13.90 -11.31 -10.92
CA GLY A 192 -14.42 -12.40 -10.08
C GLY A 192 -13.38 -13.15 -9.28
N LYS A 193 -12.13 -12.68 -9.26
CA LYS A 193 -11.08 -13.19 -8.38
C LYS A 193 -10.59 -12.12 -7.41
N LEU A 194 -10.29 -12.55 -6.19
CA LEU A 194 -9.58 -11.78 -5.19
C LEU A 194 -8.29 -12.55 -4.85
N TYR A 195 -7.16 -11.89 -4.95
CA TYR A 195 -5.86 -12.41 -4.55
C TYR A 195 -5.49 -11.84 -3.19
N VAL A 196 -5.06 -12.68 -2.27
CA VAL A 196 -4.68 -12.28 -0.91
C VAL A 196 -3.31 -12.83 -0.59
N VAL A 197 -2.36 -11.97 -0.21
CA VAL A 197 -1.03 -12.41 0.21
C VAL A 197 -1.04 -12.89 1.65
N MET A 198 -0.30 -13.96 1.92
CA MET A 198 -0.19 -14.58 3.25
C MET A 198 1.15 -14.22 3.90
N GLN A 199 1.07 -13.76 5.17
CA GLN A 199 2.22 -13.33 5.96
C GLN A 199 3.01 -14.49 6.59
N ASP A 200 2.55 -15.71 6.43
CA ASP A 200 3.16 -16.89 7.03
C ASP A 200 4.67 -17.00 6.78
N ALA A 201 5.34 -17.88 7.53
CA ALA A 201 6.78 -18.13 7.38
C ALA A 201 7.13 -18.60 5.96
N GLU A 202 6.26 -19.40 5.38
CA GLU A 202 6.26 -19.77 3.97
C GLU A 202 5.15 -18.96 3.28
N GLY A 203 5.53 -17.88 2.61
CA GLY A 203 4.58 -16.97 1.99
C GLY A 203 3.86 -17.62 0.81
N SER A 204 2.63 -17.22 0.63
CA SER A 204 1.80 -17.63 -0.51
C SER A 204 0.84 -16.53 -0.93
N VAL A 205 0.20 -16.68 -2.09
CA VAL A 205 -0.97 -15.92 -2.50
C VAL A 205 -2.15 -16.86 -2.59
N THR A 206 -3.20 -16.61 -1.82
CA THR A 206 -4.47 -17.32 -1.93
C THR A 206 -5.34 -16.67 -3.00
N VAL A 207 -5.91 -17.49 -3.88
CA VAL A 207 -6.85 -17.07 -4.93
C VAL A 207 -8.26 -17.42 -4.49
N VAL A 208 -9.11 -16.42 -4.39
CA VAL A 208 -10.51 -16.58 -4.03
C VAL A 208 -11.39 -16.37 -5.25
N ASP A 209 -12.31 -17.31 -5.52
CA ASP A 209 -13.45 -17.07 -6.41
C ASP A 209 -14.54 -16.34 -5.60
N VAL A 210 -14.76 -15.07 -5.96
CA VAL A 210 -15.67 -14.20 -5.21
C VAL A 210 -17.16 -14.52 -5.42
N LYS A 211 -17.49 -15.27 -6.48
CA LYS A 211 -18.88 -15.72 -6.74
C LYS A 211 -19.27 -16.87 -5.82
N THR A 212 -18.37 -17.84 -5.68
CA THR A 212 -18.59 -19.02 -4.83
C THR A 212 -18.16 -18.80 -3.38
N MET A 213 -17.44 -17.70 -3.10
CA MET A 213 -16.87 -17.37 -1.79
C MET A 213 -15.95 -18.50 -1.27
N LYS A 214 -15.05 -18.99 -2.13
CA LYS A 214 -14.12 -20.08 -1.79
C LYS A 214 -12.70 -19.76 -2.26
N ALA A 215 -11.71 -20.14 -1.46
CA ALA A 215 -10.35 -20.26 -1.92
C ALA A 215 -10.26 -21.40 -2.96
N THR A 216 -9.67 -21.11 -4.11
CA THR A 216 -9.58 -22.04 -5.25
C THR A 216 -8.16 -22.47 -5.58
N ALA A 217 -7.17 -21.67 -5.15
CA ALA A 217 -5.77 -21.98 -5.31
C ALA A 217 -4.91 -21.29 -4.25
N HIS A 218 -3.72 -21.84 -4.02
CA HIS A 218 -2.65 -21.24 -3.22
C HIS A 218 -1.37 -21.26 -4.05
N TYR A 219 -0.80 -20.09 -4.31
CA TYR A 219 0.43 -19.93 -5.09
C TYR A 219 1.61 -19.76 -4.13
N PRO A 220 2.47 -20.75 -3.94
CA PRO A 220 3.62 -20.63 -3.05
C PRO A 220 4.63 -19.60 -3.60
N LEU A 221 5.23 -18.82 -2.71
CA LEU A 221 6.24 -17.82 -3.05
C LEU A 221 7.68 -18.34 -2.90
N GLY A 222 7.86 -19.65 -2.93
CA GLY A 222 9.13 -20.31 -2.77
C GLY A 222 9.64 -20.24 -1.32
N ASP A 223 10.90 -19.81 -1.17
CA ASP A 223 11.56 -19.66 0.13
C ASP A 223 11.34 -18.25 0.77
N ARG A 224 10.29 -17.53 0.34
CA ARG A 224 9.96 -16.18 0.82
C ARG A 224 8.84 -16.24 1.82
N GLY A 225 8.90 -15.36 2.81
CA GLY A 225 7.89 -15.28 3.86
C GLY A 225 7.77 -13.88 4.47
N GLY A 226 6.78 -13.72 5.35
CA GLY A 226 6.44 -12.41 5.88
C GLY A 226 6.03 -11.46 4.76
N CYS A 227 5.16 -11.91 3.86
CA CYS A 227 4.74 -11.16 2.70
C CYS A 227 3.52 -10.32 3.06
N ASN A 228 3.64 -8.99 3.03
CA ASN A 228 2.62 -8.08 3.52
C ASN A 228 2.01 -7.22 2.41
N GLY A 229 2.76 -6.94 1.34
CA GLY A 229 2.29 -6.14 0.22
C GLY A 229 1.90 -7.01 -0.98
N LEU A 230 0.78 -6.67 -1.63
CA LEU A 230 0.35 -7.29 -2.88
C LEU A 230 -0.18 -6.24 -3.85
N ALA A 231 0.31 -6.27 -5.09
CA ALA A 231 -0.21 -5.46 -6.17
C ALA A 231 -0.49 -6.32 -7.40
N LEU A 232 -1.34 -5.85 -8.31
CA LEU A 232 -1.80 -6.60 -9.47
C LEU A 232 -1.81 -5.72 -10.71
N ASP A 233 -1.13 -6.16 -11.77
CA ASP A 233 -1.45 -5.75 -13.14
C ASP A 233 -2.56 -6.65 -13.69
N VAL A 234 -3.77 -6.14 -13.70
CA VAL A 234 -4.95 -6.84 -14.22
C VAL A 234 -4.79 -7.14 -15.71
N LYS A 235 -4.22 -6.19 -16.47
CA LYS A 235 -4.09 -6.30 -17.94
C LYS A 235 -3.18 -7.46 -18.36
N ASN A 236 -2.04 -7.60 -17.70
CA ASN A 236 -1.05 -8.62 -18.02
C ASN A 236 -1.14 -9.84 -17.08
N SER A 237 -2.08 -9.82 -16.13
CA SER A 237 -2.28 -10.88 -15.14
C SER A 237 -0.99 -11.16 -14.34
N VAL A 238 -0.36 -10.11 -13.81
CA VAL A 238 0.89 -10.19 -13.05
C VAL A 238 0.67 -9.72 -11.62
N LEU A 239 1.07 -10.56 -10.66
CA LEU A 239 1.08 -10.24 -9.23
C LEU A 239 2.48 -9.84 -8.79
N PHE A 240 2.55 -8.86 -7.88
CA PHE A 240 3.76 -8.35 -7.24
C PHE A 240 3.61 -8.51 -5.73
N ALA A 241 4.24 -9.54 -5.17
CA ALA A 241 4.16 -9.87 -3.74
C ALA A 241 5.44 -9.41 -3.02
N ALA A 242 5.32 -8.45 -2.11
CA ALA A 242 6.43 -7.90 -1.37
C ALA A 242 6.63 -8.64 -0.04
N CYS A 243 7.74 -9.34 0.09
CA CYS A 243 8.08 -10.23 1.20
C CYS A 243 9.29 -9.71 1.98
N ALA A 244 9.19 -9.73 3.31
CA ALA A 244 10.25 -9.20 4.20
C ALA A 244 11.41 -10.16 4.40
N ARG A 245 11.25 -11.45 4.06
CA ARG A 245 12.24 -12.51 4.32
C ARG A 245 12.43 -13.40 3.09
N SER A 246 13.64 -13.92 2.92
CA SER A 246 13.97 -14.96 1.94
C SER A 246 14.97 -15.94 2.50
N GLY A 247 14.98 -17.17 1.96
CA GLY A 247 15.84 -18.27 2.39
C GLY A 247 15.16 -19.19 3.42
N ASN A 248 15.54 -20.48 3.38
CA ASN A 248 15.14 -21.48 4.37
C ASN A 248 16.41 -22.24 4.83
N PRO A 249 16.95 -21.97 6.06
CA PRO A 249 16.44 -21.00 7.05
C PRO A 249 16.52 -19.54 6.56
N PRO A 250 15.70 -18.62 7.11
CA PRO A 250 15.70 -17.24 6.68
C PRO A 250 17.08 -16.59 6.75
N ALA A 251 17.44 -15.83 5.73
CA ALA A 251 18.70 -15.11 5.67
C ALA A 251 18.86 -14.12 6.84
N ASN A 252 20.08 -14.04 7.38
CA ASN A 252 20.42 -13.07 8.40
C ASN A 252 21.69 -12.30 7.95
N PRO A 253 21.62 -10.99 7.68
CA PRO A 253 20.42 -10.12 7.77
C PRO A 253 19.31 -10.52 6.78
N PRO A 254 18.05 -10.14 7.05
CA PRO A 254 16.93 -10.38 6.15
C PRO A 254 17.18 -9.82 4.75
N ARG A 255 16.73 -10.53 3.73
CA ARG A 255 16.79 -10.10 2.33
C ARG A 255 15.36 -9.94 1.79
N PRO A 256 14.75 -8.76 1.92
CA PRO A 256 13.43 -8.50 1.39
C PRO A 256 13.41 -8.62 -0.14
N MET A 257 12.36 -9.19 -0.69
CA MET A 257 12.20 -9.43 -2.12
C MET A 257 10.78 -9.11 -2.57
N MET A 258 10.64 -8.57 -3.78
CA MET A 258 9.38 -8.58 -4.51
C MET A 258 9.35 -9.82 -5.40
N VAL A 259 8.47 -10.76 -5.09
CA VAL A 259 8.23 -11.94 -5.92
C VAL A 259 7.20 -11.57 -6.97
N ILE A 260 7.52 -11.79 -8.24
CA ILE A 260 6.66 -11.43 -9.37
C ILE A 260 6.23 -12.72 -10.05
N LEU A 261 4.91 -12.91 -10.14
CA LEU A 261 4.32 -14.18 -10.59
C LEU A 261 3.07 -13.96 -11.43
N SER A 262 2.73 -14.99 -12.20
CA SER A 262 1.50 -15.03 -12.97
C SER A 262 0.28 -15.14 -12.07
N ALA A 263 -0.70 -14.28 -12.24
CA ALA A 263 -1.99 -14.34 -11.55
C ALA A 263 -2.88 -15.49 -12.07
N ALA A 264 -2.55 -16.05 -13.23
CA ALA A 264 -3.33 -17.12 -13.84
C ALA A 264 -3.06 -18.49 -13.20
N ASP A 265 -1.78 -18.77 -12.90
CA ASP A 265 -1.32 -20.11 -12.49
C ASP A 265 -0.27 -20.12 -11.37
N GLY A 266 0.13 -18.95 -10.88
CA GLY A 266 1.11 -18.81 -9.78
C GLY A 266 2.56 -19.05 -10.19
N LYS A 267 2.87 -19.19 -11.48
CA LYS A 267 4.25 -19.35 -11.98
C LYS A 267 5.07 -18.11 -11.64
N ILE A 268 6.13 -18.28 -10.87
CA ILE A 268 7.07 -17.21 -10.56
C ILE A 268 7.89 -16.87 -11.81
N PHE A 269 7.85 -15.59 -12.21
CA PHE A 269 8.71 -15.07 -13.28
C PHE A 269 10.09 -14.73 -12.75
N THR A 270 10.15 -13.99 -11.65
CA THR A 270 11.40 -13.55 -11.01
C THR A 270 11.15 -13.09 -9.58
N ALA A 271 12.24 -12.77 -8.87
CA ALA A 271 12.19 -12.05 -7.59
C ALA A 271 13.26 -10.97 -7.61
N LEU A 272 12.88 -9.73 -7.28
CA LEU A 272 13.76 -8.56 -7.28
C LEU A 272 14.00 -8.08 -5.85
N PRO A 273 15.20 -7.55 -5.54
CA PRO A 273 15.51 -7.06 -4.21
C PRO A 273 14.69 -5.80 -3.89
N LEU A 274 14.19 -5.73 -2.65
CA LEU A 274 13.58 -4.54 -2.06
C LEU A 274 14.59 -3.82 -1.16
N ALA A 275 14.49 -2.51 -1.08
CA ALA A 275 15.37 -1.68 -0.25
C ALA A 275 15.10 -1.82 1.27
N GLY A 276 14.02 -2.50 1.66
CA GLY A 276 13.66 -2.75 3.05
C GLY A 276 12.47 -3.70 3.20
N GLY A 277 12.13 -4.04 4.44
CA GLY A 277 10.95 -4.86 4.73
C GLY A 277 9.66 -4.09 4.42
N SER A 278 8.81 -4.70 3.60
CA SER A 278 7.56 -4.11 3.10
C SER A 278 6.41 -4.28 4.08
N ASP A 279 5.47 -3.34 4.01
CA ASP A 279 4.18 -3.37 4.69
C ASP A 279 3.02 -2.96 3.75
N GLY A 280 3.30 -2.86 2.46
CA GLY A 280 2.30 -2.57 1.44
C GLY A 280 2.89 -2.46 0.03
N ALA A 281 2.06 -2.75 -0.97
CA ALA A 281 2.38 -2.60 -2.39
C ALA A 281 1.22 -1.97 -3.16
N ALA A 282 1.53 -1.33 -4.28
CA ALA A 282 0.56 -0.75 -5.21
C ALA A 282 1.06 -0.89 -6.65
N PHE A 283 0.17 -0.72 -7.62
CA PHE A 283 0.52 -0.79 -9.05
C PHE A 283 -0.10 0.38 -9.82
N ASN A 284 0.70 0.98 -10.69
CA ASN A 284 0.23 1.99 -11.65
C ASN A 284 0.06 1.34 -13.03
N PRO A 285 -1.17 1.13 -13.49
CA PRO A 285 -1.42 0.49 -14.78
C PRO A 285 -1.03 1.37 -15.98
N THR A 286 -0.96 2.70 -15.81
CA THR A 286 -0.57 3.63 -16.87
C THR A 286 0.91 3.53 -17.19
N THR A 287 1.74 3.51 -16.15
CA THR A 287 3.20 3.44 -16.30
C THR A 287 3.73 2.02 -16.20
N ARG A 288 2.92 1.04 -15.79
CA ARG A 288 3.30 -0.36 -15.53
C ARG A 288 4.41 -0.45 -14.49
N GLU A 289 4.17 0.15 -13.34
CA GLU A 289 5.11 0.19 -12.24
C GLU A 289 4.46 -0.32 -10.97
N ALA A 290 5.16 -1.24 -10.30
CA ALA A 290 4.81 -1.69 -8.96
C ALA A 290 5.64 -0.93 -7.93
N PHE A 291 5.02 -0.61 -6.81
CA PHE A 291 5.59 0.15 -5.72
C PHE A 291 5.56 -0.66 -4.44
N SER A 292 6.61 -0.56 -3.64
CA SER A 292 6.64 -1.13 -2.28
C SER A 292 7.29 -0.15 -1.31
N THR A 293 6.59 0.18 -0.25
CA THR A 293 7.07 1.04 0.84
C THR A 293 7.66 0.22 1.98
N HIS A 294 8.65 0.78 2.67
CA HIS A 294 9.43 0.05 3.65
C HIS A 294 9.60 0.81 4.97
N GLY A 295 9.68 0.06 6.06
CA GLY A 295 9.81 0.63 7.41
C GLY A 295 11.05 1.47 7.65
N ASN A 296 12.09 1.33 6.83
CA ASN A 296 13.30 2.17 6.88
C ASN A 296 13.15 3.50 6.11
N GLY A 297 11.96 3.80 5.61
CA GLY A 297 11.68 5.03 4.88
C GLY A 297 12.11 5.02 3.42
N THR A 298 12.24 3.85 2.79
CA THR A 298 12.48 3.76 1.36
C THR A 298 11.23 3.31 0.61
N LEU A 299 11.14 3.66 -0.67
CA LEU A 299 10.14 3.20 -1.63
C LEU A 299 10.90 2.57 -2.81
N THR A 300 10.66 1.29 -3.08
CA THR A 300 11.20 0.62 -4.28
C THR A 300 10.16 0.70 -5.40
N ILE A 301 10.59 1.12 -6.58
CA ILE A 301 9.81 1.16 -7.82
C ILE A 301 10.32 0.06 -8.73
N VAL A 302 9.44 -0.82 -9.15
CA VAL A 302 9.72 -1.93 -10.07
C VAL A 302 8.98 -1.68 -11.37
N LYS A 303 9.72 -1.60 -12.48
CA LYS A 303 9.17 -1.44 -13.83
C LYS A 303 8.88 -2.79 -14.44
N GLU A 304 7.66 -2.96 -14.96
CA GLU A 304 7.32 -4.01 -15.89
C GLU A 304 7.66 -3.55 -17.31
N THR A 305 8.78 -4.02 -17.85
CA THR A 305 9.23 -3.68 -19.21
C THR A 305 8.49 -4.48 -20.27
N THR A 306 8.23 -5.77 -19.98
CA THR A 306 7.31 -6.65 -20.73
C THR A 306 6.48 -7.46 -19.73
N PRO A 307 5.43 -8.18 -20.13
CA PRO A 307 4.63 -9.01 -19.21
C PRO A 307 5.40 -10.09 -18.44
N THR A 308 6.67 -10.33 -18.80
CA THR A 308 7.54 -11.33 -18.16
C THR A 308 8.93 -10.82 -17.80
N THR A 309 9.20 -9.53 -18.00
CA THR A 309 10.50 -8.93 -17.72
C THR A 309 10.35 -7.69 -16.84
N PHE A 310 11.10 -7.65 -15.77
CA PHE A 310 10.97 -6.66 -14.70
C PHE A 310 12.33 -6.20 -14.22
N GLU A 311 12.42 -4.97 -13.75
CA GLU A 311 13.64 -4.39 -13.18
C GLU A 311 13.33 -3.42 -12.06
N VAL A 312 14.26 -3.27 -11.12
CA VAL A 312 14.19 -2.17 -10.13
C VAL A 312 14.58 -0.88 -10.84
N GLU A 313 13.61 0.02 -11.03
CA GLU A 313 13.85 1.30 -11.69
C GLU A 313 14.45 2.33 -10.72
N GLN A 314 13.94 2.37 -9.49
CA GLN A 314 14.36 3.37 -8.52
C GLN A 314 14.15 2.88 -7.08
N ASN A 315 15.05 3.30 -6.19
CA ASN A 315 14.82 3.32 -4.75
C ASN A 315 14.80 4.79 -4.29
N LEU A 316 13.64 5.27 -3.86
CA LEU A 316 13.44 6.63 -3.39
C LEU A 316 13.53 6.67 -1.87
N GLN A 317 14.31 7.61 -1.31
CA GLN A 317 14.29 7.90 0.12
C GLN A 317 13.06 8.75 0.45
N THR A 318 12.28 8.28 1.41
CA THR A 318 11.11 8.94 1.99
C THR A 318 11.31 9.17 3.49
N MET A 319 10.25 9.27 4.27
CA MET A 319 10.31 9.44 5.71
C MET A 319 10.47 8.08 6.42
N ASN A 320 11.37 7.99 7.38
CA ASN A 320 11.54 6.77 8.18
C ASN A 320 10.20 6.36 8.84
N GLY A 321 9.86 5.09 8.75
CA GLY A 321 8.57 4.55 9.23
C GLY A 321 7.43 4.64 8.22
N ALA A 322 7.60 5.28 7.06
CA ALA A 322 6.60 5.36 5.99
C ALA A 322 6.51 4.01 5.24
N ARG A 323 5.78 3.07 5.82
CA ARG A 323 5.80 1.65 5.44
C ARG A 323 4.56 1.18 4.67
N THR A 324 3.42 1.87 4.83
CA THR A 324 2.16 1.55 4.14
C THR A 324 1.93 2.51 2.98
N ILE A 325 1.15 2.08 2.01
CA ILE A 325 1.03 2.75 0.72
C ILE A 325 -0.42 2.72 0.23
N THR A 326 -0.82 3.77 -0.47
CA THR A 326 -1.99 3.75 -1.36
C THR A 326 -1.69 4.51 -2.63
N PHE A 327 -2.45 4.23 -3.67
CA PHE A 327 -2.25 4.80 -5.00
C PHE A 327 -3.54 5.47 -5.49
N ASP A 328 -3.40 6.70 -5.99
CA ASP A 328 -4.49 7.41 -6.68
C ASP A 328 -4.39 7.21 -8.19
N GLY A 329 -5.29 6.40 -8.73
CA GLY A 329 -5.32 6.10 -10.17
C GLY A 329 -5.67 7.31 -11.05
N ALA A 330 -6.29 8.37 -10.51
CA ALA A 330 -6.65 9.55 -11.28
C ALA A 330 -5.46 10.47 -11.55
N THR A 331 -4.52 10.57 -10.60
CA THR A 331 -3.35 11.47 -10.71
C THR A 331 -2.02 10.74 -10.85
N SER A 332 -2.03 9.41 -10.70
CA SER A 332 -0.82 8.58 -10.59
C SER A 332 0.07 8.94 -9.39
N HIS A 333 -0.52 9.53 -8.34
CA HIS A 333 0.20 9.83 -7.12
C HIS A 333 0.16 8.65 -6.14
N ILE A 334 1.25 8.50 -5.43
CA ILE A 334 1.42 7.55 -4.34
C ILE A 334 1.34 8.33 -3.03
N PHE A 335 0.66 7.75 -2.04
CA PHE A 335 0.59 8.32 -0.69
C PHE A 335 1.14 7.33 0.31
N THR A 336 1.90 7.85 1.26
CA THR A 336 2.39 7.15 2.44
C THR A 336 2.41 8.10 3.62
N MET A 337 2.66 7.59 4.80
CA MET A 337 2.61 8.39 6.03
C MET A 337 3.57 7.86 7.09
N SER A 338 4.00 8.75 7.98
CA SER A 338 4.80 8.40 9.15
C SER A 338 4.68 9.44 10.25
N ASP A 339 5.25 9.14 11.41
CA ASP A 339 5.51 10.07 12.49
C ASP A 339 7.01 10.11 12.82
N GLU A 340 7.49 11.22 13.33
CA GLU A 340 8.84 11.30 13.91
C GLU A 340 8.85 10.55 15.25
N ARG A 341 9.96 9.88 15.54
CA ARG A 341 10.11 9.11 16.77
C ARG A 341 11.38 9.47 17.49
N GLY A 342 11.31 9.50 18.80
CA GLY A 342 12.46 9.59 19.67
C GLY A 342 13.36 8.35 19.60
N PRO A 343 14.45 8.34 20.34
CA PRO A 343 15.35 7.19 20.41
C PRO A 343 14.59 5.90 20.79
N ALA A 344 14.93 4.81 20.11
CA ALA A 344 14.41 3.50 20.47
C ALA A 344 14.94 3.08 21.85
N PRO A 345 14.12 2.47 22.72
CA PRO A 345 14.60 1.89 23.95
C PRO A 345 15.55 0.72 23.66
N PRO A 346 16.44 0.36 24.60
CA PRO A 346 17.27 -0.82 24.46
C PRO A 346 16.41 -2.07 24.16
N PRO A 347 16.94 -3.00 23.34
CA PRO A 347 16.21 -4.25 23.10
C PRO A 347 16.01 -5.02 24.42
N PRO A 348 14.88 -5.76 24.55
CA PRO A 348 14.59 -6.49 25.78
C PRO A 348 15.66 -7.57 26.02
N PRO A 349 16.01 -7.84 27.30
CA PRO A 349 16.89 -8.95 27.66
C PRO A 349 16.28 -10.28 27.13
N GLY A 350 17.08 -11.10 26.45
CA GLY A 350 16.63 -12.39 25.91
C GLY A 350 16.20 -12.37 24.43
N GLY A 351 16.35 -11.26 23.75
CA GLY A 351 15.99 -11.11 22.32
C GLY A 351 14.51 -10.75 22.14
N GLY A 352 14.16 -10.31 20.95
CA GLY A 352 12.82 -9.89 20.59
C GLY A 352 12.88 -8.69 19.65
N ARG A 353 11.75 -8.32 19.05
CA ARG A 353 11.65 -7.14 18.21
C ARG A 353 11.92 -5.89 19.07
N ALA A 354 12.93 -5.11 18.73
CA ALA A 354 13.18 -3.84 19.39
C ALA A 354 11.91 -2.95 19.31
N ALA A 355 11.52 -2.37 20.44
CA ALA A 355 10.41 -1.42 20.46
C ALA A 355 10.80 -0.15 19.70
N ARG A 356 9.83 0.47 19.03
CA ARG A 356 10.05 1.78 18.40
C ARG A 356 10.14 2.85 19.48
N GLY A 357 10.91 3.89 19.24
CA GLY A 357 10.90 5.09 20.08
C GLY A 357 9.51 5.70 20.18
N ALA A 358 9.25 6.49 21.20
CA ALA A 358 7.97 7.19 21.37
C ALA A 358 7.73 8.14 20.19
N ALA A 359 6.49 8.22 19.73
CA ALA A 359 6.10 9.19 18.72
C ALA A 359 6.29 10.62 19.27
N ILE A 360 6.80 11.52 18.44
CA ILE A 360 6.91 12.94 18.77
C ILE A 360 5.54 13.58 18.53
N PRO A 361 4.93 14.22 19.55
CA PRO A 361 3.63 14.83 19.41
C PRO A 361 3.54 15.80 18.23
N GLY A 362 2.44 15.78 17.51
CA GLY A 362 2.20 16.65 16.37
C GLY A 362 3.07 16.40 15.14
N SER A 363 3.84 15.29 15.09
CA SER A 363 4.76 15.01 13.99
C SER A 363 4.15 14.19 12.86
N PHE A 364 2.93 13.68 13.00
CA PHE A 364 2.32 12.84 11.98
C PHE A 364 2.23 13.56 10.63
N THR A 365 2.75 12.91 9.62
CA THR A 365 3.04 13.51 8.31
C THR A 365 2.56 12.59 7.20
N ILE A 366 1.89 13.17 6.21
CA ILE A 366 1.47 12.52 4.98
C ILE A 366 2.41 12.98 3.86
N LEU A 367 2.87 12.05 3.05
CA LEU A 367 3.70 12.31 1.87
C LEU A 367 2.90 11.96 0.60
N MET A 368 2.94 12.86 -0.37
CA MET A 368 2.49 12.64 -1.74
C MET A 368 3.73 12.50 -2.62
N ILE A 369 3.78 11.44 -3.40
CA ILE A 369 4.93 11.06 -4.22
C ILE A 369 4.46 10.93 -5.67
N GLY A 370 5.27 11.39 -6.60
CA GLY A 370 5.01 11.31 -8.04
C GLY A 370 6.23 11.73 -8.85
N ARG A 371 6.06 11.88 -10.15
CA ARG A 371 7.10 12.32 -11.07
C ARG A 371 7.13 13.85 -11.27
#